data_f00f1affee1495188cc7a77e192b5648
#
_entry.id   f00f1affee1495188cc7a77e192b5648
#
_cell.length_a   1.000
_cell.length_b   1.000
_cell.length_c   1.000
_cell.angle_alpha   90.00
_cell.angle_beta   90.00
_cell.angle_gamma   90.00
#
_symmetry.space_group_name_H-M   'P 1'
#
loop_
_entity.id
_entity.type
_entity.pdbx_description
1 polymer ?
#
loop_
_entity_poly.entity_id
_entity_poly.type
_entity_poly.pdbx_seq_one_letter_code
_entity_poly.pdbx_strand_id
1 'polypeptide(L)'
;CELTLFEAQGHPGGHSNTVEVAMDGQRLAIDTGFIVFNEKTYPQFTALLRELGVASQPSDMSFSFRCGDSGLEYRGDNTFDAIFAQRRNALRPSFYRMIRDILRFNGMADALVAAEPSVTLGDFLEGHGFSGPMVHDYLLPMAGAIWSAEPSRILAFPASHFGHFFR
;
A
#
# COMPACT_ATOMS: atom_id res chain seq x y z
N CYS A 1 24.72 6.78 28.51
CA CYS A 1 24.80 5.44 27.92
C CYS A 1 25.89 5.44 26.85
N GLU A 2 26.68 4.38 26.80
CA GLU A 2 27.59 4.13 25.69
C GLU A 2 26.82 3.36 24.61
N LEU A 3 26.83 3.86 23.37
CA LEU A 3 26.09 3.28 22.26
C LEU A 3 27.07 2.86 21.16
N THR A 4 26.95 1.61 20.69
CA THR A 4 27.68 1.11 19.53
C THR A 4 26.68 0.75 18.44
N LEU A 5 26.81 1.40 17.27
CA LEU A 5 25.96 1.15 16.11
C LEU A 5 26.74 0.34 15.07
N PHE A 6 26.17 -0.79 14.64
CA PHE A 6 26.68 -1.63 13.55
C PHE A 6 25.86 -1.38 12.29
N GLU A 7 26.53 -0.96 11.21
CA GLU A 7 25.92 -0.69 9.92
C GLU A 7 26.75 -1.35 8.81
N ALA A 8 26.09 -2.09 7.92
CA ALA A 8 26.75 -2.79 6.81
C ALA A 8 26.90 -1.90 5.55
N GLN A 9 26.09 -0.85 5.45
CA GLN A 9 26.11 0.08 4.32
C GLN A 9 26.96 1.32 4.62
N GLY A 10 27.24 2.12 3.62
CA GLY A 10 28.01 3.36 3.76
C GLY A 10 27.30 4.50 4.51
N HIS A 11 26.01 4.32 4.86
CA HIS A 11 25.20 5.31 5.57
C HIS A 11 24.21 4.61 6.50
N PRO A 12 23.95 5.13 7.70
CA PRO A 12 22.95 4.60 8.60
C PRO A 12 21.53 4.97 8.11
N GLY A 13 20.52 4.18 8.52
CA GLY A 13 19.11 4.50 8.26
C GLY A 13 18.27 3.35 7.74
N GLY A 14 18.88 2.28 7.25
CA GLY A 14 18.17 1.13 6.70
C GLY A 14 17.29 1.53 5.52
N HIS A 15 15.97 1.31 5.62
CA HIS A 15 15.00 1.74 4.60
C HIS A 15 14.75 3.25 4.58
N SER A 16 15.02 3.99 5.66
CA SER A 16 14.94 5.45 5.66
C SER A 16 16.12 5.99 4.84
N ASN A 17 15.81 6.66 3.73
CA ASN A 17 16.81 7.14 2.82
C ASN A 17 16.36 8.44 2.15
N THR A 18 17.20 9.47 2.24
CA THR A 18 16.98 10.76 1.58
C THR A 18 18.05 10.97 0.54
N VAL A 19 17.67 11.32 -0.67
CA VAL A 19 18.56 11.59 -1.79
C VAL A 19 18.54 13.08 -2.13
N GLU A 20 19.71 13.72 -2.21
CA GLU A 20 19.83 15.09 -2.69
C GLU A 20 19.83 15.10 -4.23
N VAL A 21 18.91 15.86 -4.82
CA VAL A 21 18.80 16.07 -6.26
C VAL A 21 18.98 17.55 -6.57
N ALA A 22 19.85 17.86 -7.52
CA ALA A 22 19.98 19.21 -8.07
C ALA A 22 19.03 19.37 -9.26
N MET A 23 18.08 20.30 -9.17
CA MET A 23 17.13 20.61 -10.23
C MET A 23 16.94 22.13 -10.30
N ASP A 24 17.10 22.72 -11.48
CA ASP A 24 16.92 24.15 -11.74
C ASP A 24 17.73 25.06 -10.79
N GLY A 25 18.96 24.64 -10.44
CA GLY A 25 19.83 25.39 -9.55
C GLY A 25 19.49 25.29 -8.05
N GLN A 26 18.47 24.52 -7.71
CA GLN A 26 18.08 24.24 -6.32
C GLN A 26 18.51 22.82 -5.92
N ARG A 27 18.86 22.64 -4.64
CA ARG A 27 19.06 21.33 -4.03
C ARG A 27 17.76 20.92 -3.33
N LEU A 28 17.24 19.77 -3.73
CA LEU A 28 16.03 19.19 -3.17
C LEU A 28 16.43 17.92 -2.42
N ALA A 29 16.03 17.81 -1.16
CA ALA A 29 16.13 16.59 -0.38
C ALA A 29 14.85 15.79 -0.60
N ILE A 30 14.97 14.59 -1.19
CA ILE A 30 13.85 13.73 -1.55
C ILE A 30 13.94 12.45 -0.74
N ASP A 31 12.93 12.20 0.09
CA ASP A 31 12.79 10.96 0.81
C ASP A 31 12.37 9.84 -0.13
N THR A 32 13.16 8.78 -0.19
CA THR A 32 12.96 7.63 -1.09
C THR A 32 12.59 6.35 -0.34
N GLY A 33 12.63 6.36 0.99
CA GLY A 33 12.24 5.26 1.85
C GLY A 33 11.53 5.76 3.10
N PHE A 34 10.40 5.10 3.45
CA PHE A 34 9.52 5.50 4.56
C PHE A 34 9.04 6.95 4.44
N ILE A 35 8.44 7.26 3.30
CA ILE A 35 8.09 8.63 2.90
C ILE A 35 6.80 9.18 3.52
N VAL A 36 5.95 8.32 4.11
CA VAL A 36 4.69 8.73 4.74
C VAL A 36 4.43 7.97 6.02
N PHE A 37 3.79 8.64 6.96
CA PHE A 37 3.27 8.08 8.20
C PHE A 37 1.97 8.81 8.59
N ASN A 38 1.21 8.27 9.53
CA ASN A 38 0.12 8.99 10.16
C ASN A 38 0.27 8.97 11.68
N GLU A 39 -0.16 10.03 12.33
CA GLU A 39 0.02 10.22 13.77
C GLU A 39 -0.77 9.20 14.61
N LYS A 40 -1.88 8.69 14.07
CA LYS A 40 -2.77 7.75 14.76
C LYS A 40 -2.13 6.37 14.92
N THR A 41 -1.50 5.86 13.85
CA THR A 41 -0.92 4.50 13.85
C THR A 41 0.56 4.48 14.23
N TYR A 42 1.24 5.64 14.18
CA TYR A 42 2.66 5.79 14.52
C TYR A 42 2.91 6.80 15.68
N PRO A 43 2.26 6.65 16.85
CA PRO A 43 2.39 7.64 17.93
C PRO A 43 3.82 7.76 18.46
N GLN A 44 4.57 6.66 18.55
CA GLN A 44 5.96 6.68 19.03
C GLN A 44 6.90 7.35 18.02
N PHE A 45 6.68 7.12 16.72
CA PHE A 45 7.45 7.78 15.68
C PHE A 45 7.17 9.28 15.65
N THR A 46 5.91 9.67 15.78
CA THR A 46 5.52 11.09 15.90
C THR A 46 6.18 11.77 17.10
N ALA A 47 6.25 11.08 18.25
CA ALA A 47 6.93 11.59 19.44
C ALA A 47 8.44 11.75 19.19
N LEU A 48 9.07 10.78 18.54
CA LEU A 48 10.50 10.83 18.17
C LEU A 48 10.80 12.01 17.25
N LEU A 49 10.01 12.24 16.21
CA LEU A 49 10.18 13.37 15.30
C LEU A 49 10.10 14.71 16.04
N ARG A 50 9.17 14.85 16.98
CA ARG A 50 9.03 16.05 17.82
C ARG A 50 10.25 16.25 18.72
N GLU A 51 10.75 15.19 19.35
CA GLU A 51 11.94 15.23 20.20
C GLU A 51 13.19 15.63 19.43
N LEU A 52 13.34 15.13 18.20
CA LEU A 52 14.45 15.44 17.31
C LEU A 52 14.28 16.77 16.56
N GLY A 53 13.14 17.43 16.67
CA GLY A 53 12.85 18.68 15.96
C GLY A 53 12.73 18.48 14.43
N VAL A 54 12.39 17.27 13.98
CA VAL A 54 12.21 16.96 12.55
C VAL A 54 10.80 17.39 12.12
N ALA A 55 10.75 18.29 11.14
CA ALA A 55 9.49 18.77 10.58
C ALA A 55 8.85 17.73 9.66
N SER A 56 7.51 17.67 9.67
CA SER A 56 6.70 16.91 8.73
C SER A 56 5.67 17.82 8.07
N GLN A 57 5.15 17.40 6.93
CA GLN A 57 4.12 18.14 6.21
C GLN A 57 2.97 17.21 5.80
N PRO A 58 1.74 17.73 5.70
CA PRO A 58 0.63 16.95 5.14
C PRO A 58 0.94 16.49 3.71
N SER A 59 0.56 15.26 3.41
CA SER A 59 0.74 14.64 2.09
C SER A 59 -0.54 13.95 1.66
N ASP A 60 -0.89 14.08 0.38
CA ASP A 60 -1.97 13.33 -0.23
C ASP A 60 -1.44 11.99 -0.74
N MET A 61 -1.94 10.90 -0.14
CA MET A 61 -1.66 9.56 -0.64
C MET A 61 -2.64 9.21 -1.75
N SER A 62 -2.12 8.97 -2.93
CA SER A 62 -2.87 8.43 -4.05
C SER A 62 -2.27 7.10 -4.51
N PHE A 63 -3.13 6.21 -4.98
CA PHE A 63 -2.73 4.94 -5.58
C PHE A 63 -3.11 4.95 -7.05
N SER A 64 -2.18 4.59 -7.92
CA SER A 64 -2.46 4.37 -9.33
C SER A 64 -1.90 3.02 -9.77
N PHE A 65 -2.60 2.38 -10.69
CA PHE A 65 -2.22 1.08 -11.22
C PHE A 65 -2.16 1.10 -12.74
N ARG A 66 -1.13 0.49 -13.30
CA ARG A 66 -1.00 0.23 -14.72
C ARG A 66 -0.45 -1.17 -14.93
N CYS A 67 -1.22 -1.99 -15.65
CA CYS A 67 -0.79 -3.31 -16.10
C CYS A 67 -0.22 -3.22 -17.51
N GLY A 68 1.04 -3.62 -17.70
CA GLY A 68 1.69 -3.62 -19.01
C GLY A 68 1.02 -4.56 -20.00
N ASP A 69 0.63 -5.75 -19.56
CA ASP A 69 0.09 -6.81 -20.42
C ASP A 69 -1.34 -6.53 -20.87
N SER A 70 -2.23 -6.17 -19.94
CA SER A 70 -3.65 -5.90 -20.23
C SER A 70 -3.91 -4.46 -20.69
N GLY A 71 -2.95 -3.56 -20.47
CA GLY A 71 -3.09 -2.14 -20.66
C GLY A 71 -4.19 -1.52 -19.78
N LEU A 72 -4.56 -2.18 -18.67
CA LEU A 72 -5.49 -1.64 -17.68
C LEU A 72 -4.77 -0.53 -16.92
N GLU A 73 -5.45 0.62 -16.78
CA GLU A 73 -4.95 1.77 -16.05
C GLU A 73 -6.10 2.44 -15.30
N TYR A 74 -5.90 2.70 -14.01
CA TYR A 74 -6.86 3.43 -13.18
C TYR A 74 -6.14 4.10 -12.00
N ARG A 75 -6.82 5.05 -11.36
CA ARG A 75 -6.42 5.67 -10.11
C ARG A 75 -7.39 5.29 -9.00
N GLY A 76 -6.86 4.87 -7.87
CA GLY A 76 -7.63 4.58 -6.66
C GLY A 76 -7.96 5.87 -5.92
N ASP A 77 -9.06 6.48 -6.32
CA ASP A 77 -9.66 7.65 -5.69
C ASP A 77 -11.18 7.42 -5.63
N ASN A 78 -11.86 8.09 -4.71
CA ASN A 78 -13.30 7.94 -4.52
C ASN A 78 -14.14 8.69 -5.59
N THR A 79 -13.52 9.16 -6.66
CA THR A 79 -14.19 9.87 -7.74
C THR A 79 -14.36 8.99 -8.98
N PHE A 80 -15.49 9.13 -9.67
CA PHE A 80 -15.74 8.41 -10.94
C PHE A 80 -14.66 8.70 -11.98
N ASP A 81 -14.20 9.94 -12.07
CA ASP A 81 -13.18 10.36 -13.03
C ASP A 81 -11.83 9.67 -12.78
N ALA A 82 -11.49 9.39 -11.52
CA ALA A 82 -10.27 8.67 -11.17
C ALA A 82 -10.37 7.18 -11.51
N ILE A 83 -11.49 6.56 -11.15
CA ILE A 83 -11.74 5.13 -11.43
C ILE A 83 -11.81 4.89 -12.94
N PHE A 84 -12.45 5.80 -13.70
CA PHE A 84 -12.56 5.76 -15.15
C PHE A 84 -11.58 6.71 -15.87
N ALA A 85 -10.41 7.00 -15.27
CA ALA A 85 -9.36 7.80 -15.90
C ALA A 85 -9.05 7.31 -17.31
N GLN A 86 -9.08 5.98 -17.51
CA GLN A 86 -9.06 5.36 -18.81
C GLN A 86 -10.51 5.03 -19.25
N ARG A 87 -11.11 5.85 -20.10
CA ARG A 87 -12.54 5.71 -20.52
C ARG A 87 -12.90 4.34 -21.10
N ARG A 88 -11.95 3.64 -21.75
CA ARG A 88 -12.16 2.28 -22.27
C ARG A 88 -12.45 1.26 -21.16
N ASN A 89 -12.14 1.53 -19.90
CA ASN A 89 -12.47 0.65 -18.77
C ASN A 89 -13.98 0.50 -18.59
N ALA A 90 -14.77 1.50 -18.99
CA ALA A 90 -16.22 1.44 -19.02
C ALA A 90 -16.78 0.32 -19.94
N LEU A 91 -16.00 -0.15 -20.90
CA LEU A 91 -16.38 -1.23 -21.81
C LEU A 91 -15.83 -2.62 -21.40
N ARG A 92 -15.16 -2.69 -20.22
CA ARG A 92 -14.54 -3.93 -19.73
C ARG A 92 -15.40 -4.59 -18.64
N PRO A 93 -16.06 -5.73 -18.88
CA PRO A 93 -16.84 -6.43 -17.85
C PRO A 93 -15.97 -6.87 -16.65
N SER A 94 -14.69 -7.22 -16.89
CA SER A 94 -13.72 -7.53 -15.83
C SER A 94 -13.49 -6.40 -14.87
N PHE A 95 -13.52 -5.15 -15.34
CA PHE A 95 -13.34 -3.96 -14.52
C PHE A 95 -14.51 -3.76 -13.55
N TYR A 96 -15.75 -3.94 -14.01
CA TYR A 96 -16.93 -3.88 -13.14
C TYR A 96 -16.95 -5.02 -12.11
N ARG A 97 -16.48 -6.21 -12.52
CA ARG A 97 -16.33 -7.35 -11.59
C ARG A 97 -15.31 -7.02 -10.50
N MET A 98 -14.18 -6.43 -10.88
CA MET A 98 -13.17 -5.95 -9.94
C MET A 98 -13.76 -4.95 -8.93
N ILE A 99 -14.45 -3.90 -9.39
CA ILE A 99 -15.07 -2.88 -8.51
C ILE A 99 -16.08 -3.51 -7.57
N ARG A 100 -16.98 -4.37 -8.08
CA ARG A 100 -17.95 -5.07 -7.24
C ARG A 100 -17.27 -5.88 -6.14
N ASP A 101 -16.21 -6.60 -6.49
CA ASP A 101 -15.50 -7.45 -5.55
C ASP A 101 -14.67 -6.63 -4.55
N ILE A 102 -14.15 -5.46 -4.92
CA ILE A 102 -13.53 -4.50 -4.00
C ILE A 102 -14.55 -4.04 -2.94
N LEU A 103 -15.74 -3.61 -3.37
CA LEU A 103 -16.79 -3.17 -2.45
C LEU A 103 -17.22 -4.31 -1.51
N ARG A 104 -17.34 -5.54 -2.04
CA ARG A 104 -17.66 -6.71 -1.23
C ARG A 104 -16.55 -7.02 -0.23
N PHE A 105 -15.29 -6.96 -0.63
CA PHE A 105 -14.13 -7.20 0.23
C PHE A 105 -14.07 -6.18 1.37
N ASN A 106 -14.25 -4.90 1.08
CA ASN A 106 -14.29 -3.85 2.10
C ASN A 106 -15.42 -4.09 3.13
N GLY A 107 -16.56 -4.62 2.68
CA GLY A 107 -17.66 -5.01 3.57
C GLY A 107 -17.38 -6.26 4.42
N MET A 108 -16.30 -6.98 4.16
CA MET A 108 -15.94 -8.20 4.87
C MET A 108 -14.78 -7.99 5.87
N ALA A 109 -14.42 -6.76 6.21
CA ALA A 109 -13.31 -6.47 7.13
C ALA A 109 -13.44 -7.20 8.47
N ASP A 110 -14.64 -7.26 9.05
CA ASP A 110 -14.88 -7.98 10.32
C ASP A 110 -14.74 -9.51 10.15
N ALA A 111 -15.15 -10.06 9.02
CA ALA A 111 -14.99 -11.49 8.71
C ALA A 111 -13.50 -11.85 8.52
N LEU A 112 -12.71 -10.95 7.88
CA LEU A 112 -11.27 -11.10 7.78
C LEU A 112 -10.61 -11.11 9.16
N VAL A 113 -10.96 -10.16 10.03
CA VAL A 113 -10.42 -10.08 11.39
C VAL A 113 -10.78 -11.34 12.20
N ALA A 114 -11.98 -11.88 12.01
CA ALA A 114 -12.45 -13.08 12.70
C ALA A 114 -11.93 -14.39 12.09
N ALA A 115 -11.21 -14.34 10.98
CA ALA A 115 -10.65 -15.54 10.36
C ALA A 115 -9.64 -16.22 11.29
N GLU A 116 -9.63 -17.54 11.27
CA GLU A 116 -8.65 -18.33 12.03
C GLU A 116 -7.21 -17.95 11.62
N PRO A 117 -6.25 -17.91 12.56
CA PRO A 117 -4.86 -17.54 12.26
C PRO A 117 -4.17 -18.43 11.20
N SER A 118 -4.66 -19.65 11.01
CA SER A 118 -4.17 -20.59 10.01
C SER A 118 -4.68 -20.32 8.59
N VAL A 119 -5.76 -19.54 8.45
CA VAL A 119 -6.35 -19.19 7.15
C VAL A 119 -5.53 -18.09 6.50
N THR A 120 -4.95 -18.38 5.35
CA THR A 120 -4.20 -17.38 4.58
C THR A 120 -5.15 -16.44 3.83
N LEU A 121 -4.63 -15.29 3.42
CA LEU A 121 -5.39 -14.37 2.57
C LEU A 121 -5.79 -15.04 1.26
N GLY A 122 -4.91 -15.86 0.67
CA GLY A 122 -5.21 -16.63 -0.53
C GLY A 122 -6.39 -17.57 -0.34
N ASP A 123 -6.37 -18.39 0.73
CA ASP A 123 -7.47 -19.32 1.07
C ASP A 123 -8.79 -18.57 1.30
N PHE A 124 -8.73 -17.43 1.98
CA PHE A 124 -9.90 -16.60 2.23
C PHE A 124 -10.51 -16.05 0.92
N LEU A 125 -9.67 -15.54 0.03
CA LEU A 125 -10.11 -14.99 -1.26
C LEU A 125 -10.70 -16.09 -2.16
N GLU A 126 -10.08 -17.25 -2.23
CA GLU A 126 -10.56 -18.40 -2.99
C GLU A 126 -11.86 -18.96 -2.42
N GLY A 127 -11.90 -19.19 -1.11
CA GLY A 127 -13.10 -19.72 -0.42
C GLY A 127 -14.32 -18.82 -0.55
N HIS A 128 -14.13 -17.50 -0.71
CA HIS A 128 -15.21 -16.55 -0.93
C HIS A 128 -15.45 -16.24 -2.43
N GLY A 129 -14.72 -16.86 -3.35
CA GLY A 129 -14.91 -16.72 -4.78
C GLY A 129 -14.63 -15.31 -5.32
N PHE A 130 -13.58 -14.65 -4.81
CA PHE A 130 -13.14 -13.38 -5.36
C PHE A 130 -12.53 -13.54 -6.75
N SER A 131 -12.78 -12.57 -7.64
CA SER A 131 -12.35 -12.66 -9.01
C SER A 131 -10.85 -12.38 -9.19
N GLY A 132 -10.24 -13.03 -10.20
CA GLY A 132 -8.86 -12.76 -10.58
C GLY A 132 -8.54 -11.26 -10.79
N PRO A 133 -9.37 -10.49 -11.50
CA PRO A 133 -9.17 -9.05 -11.64
C PRO A 133 -9.09 -8.30 -10.30
N MET A 134 -9.92 -8.64 -9.32
CA MET A 134 -9.83 -8.02 -7.99
C MET A 134 -8.52 -8.38 -7.29
N VAL A 135 -8.09 -9.62 -7.38
CA VAL A 135 -6.88 -10.09 -6.72
C VAL A 135 -5.63 -9.52 -7.41
N HIS A 136 -5.51 -9.70 -8.73
CA HIS A 136 -4.27 -9.40 -9.46
C HIS A 136 -4.14 -7.96 -9.92
N ASP A 137 -5.25 -7.29 -10.21
CA ASP A 137 -5.22 -5.92 -10.75
C ASP A 137 -5.49 -4.86 -9.67
N TYR A 138 -5.90 -5.26 -8.44
CA TYR A 138 -6.15 -4.33 -7.35
C TYR A 138 -5.43 -4.73 -6.05
N LEU A 139 -5.81 -5.88 -5.45
CA LEU A 139 -5.40 -6.21 -4.08
C LEU A 139 -3.90 -6.43 -3.95
N LEU A 140 -3.31 -7.26 -4.82
CA LEU A 140 -1.87 -7.56 -4.78
C LEU A 140 -1.00 -6.35 -5.12
N PRO A 141 -1.30 -5.54 -6.16
CA PRO A 141 -0.52 -4.34 -6.42
C PRO A 141 -0.59 -3.31 -5.29
N MET A 142 -1.77 -3.10 -4.72
CA MET A 142 -1.96 -2.18 -3.58
C MET A 142 -1.19 -2.67 -2.35
N ALA A 143 -1.35 -3.94 -1.99
CA ALA A 143 -0.65 -4.54 -0.87
C ALA A 143 0.87 -4.55 -1.08
N GLY A 144 1.32 -4.84 -2.29
CA GLY A 144 2.73 -4.78 -2.68
C GLY A 144 3.33 -3.38 -2.52
N ALA A 145 2.58 -2.35 -2.89
CA ALA A 145 2.98 -0.95 -2.70
C ALA A 145 3.07 -0.54 -1.22
N ILE A 146 2.15 -1.05 -0.39
CA ILE A 146 2.11 -0.74 1.05
C ILE A 146 3.23 -1.47 1.82
N TRP A 147 3.40 -2.77 1.57
CA TRP A 147 4.31 -3.62 2.37
C TRP A 147 5.60 -4.00 1.66
N SER A 148 5.84 -3.51 0.44
CA SER A 148 7.02 -3.85 -0.38
C SER A 148 7.26 -5.37 -0.47
N ALA A 149 6.17 -6.13 -0.59
CA ALA A 149 6.17 -7.58 -0.56
C ALA A 149 5.73 -8.18 -1.92
N GLU A 150 6.30 -9.34 -2.24
CA GLU A 150 5.92 -10.08 -3.44
C GLU A 150 4.49 -10.65 -3.33
N PRO A 151 3.75 -10.78 -4.45
CA PRO A 151 2.38 -11.30 -4.48
C PRO A 151 2.19 -12.63 -3.76
N SER A 152 3.12 -13.57 -3.92
CA SER A 152 3.08 -14.87 -3.27
C SER A 152 3.15 -14.78 -1.75
N ARG A 153 3.96 -13.87 -1.22
CA ARG A 153 4.07 -13.61 0.22
C ARG A 153 2.81 -12.95 0.77
N ILE A 154 2.22 -12.01 0.02
CA ILE A 154 0.97 -11.34 0.41
C ILE A 154 -0.16 -12.36 0.54
N LEU A 155 -0.31 -13.26 -0.43
CA LEU A 155 -1.33 -14.32 -0.39
C LEU A 155 -1.12 -15.31 0.78
N ALA A 156 0.11 -15.50 1.22
CA ALA A 156 0.45 -16.36 2.35
C ALA A 156 0.27 -15.66 3.73
N PHE A 157 -0.05 -14.36 3.77
CA PHE A 157 -0.32 -13.67 5.04
C PHE A 157 -1.59 -14.23 5.69
N PRO A 158 -1.64 -14.32 7.04
CA PRO A 158 -2.90 -14.61 7.71
C PRO A 158 -3.97 -13.59 7.36
N ALA A 159 -5.16 -14.05 6.98
CA ALA A 159 -6.27 -13.19 6.58
C ALA A 159 -6.64 -12.18 7.67
N SER A 160 -6.56 -12.60 8.95
CA SER A 160 -6.84 -11.74 10.10
C SER A 160 -5.91 -10.52 10.20
N HIS A 161 -4.62 -10.67 9.89
CA HIS A 161 -3.68 -9.53 9.85
C HIS A 161 -4.05 -8.51 8.78
N PHE A 162 -4.48 -9.01 7.62
CA PHE A 162 -4.93 -8.15 6.53
C PHE A 162 -6.22 -7.40 6.92
N GLY A 163 -7.14 -8.08 7.61
CA GLY A 163 -8.39 -7.49 8.12
C GLY A 163 -8.16 -6.32 9.07
N HIS A 164 -7.17 -6.39 9.93
CA HIS A 164 -6.83 -5.30 10.86
C HIS A 164 -6.36 -4.02 10.16
N PHE A 165 -5.77 -4.14 8.99
CA PHE A 165 -5.36 -2.98 8.20
C PHE A 165 -6.55 -2.27 7.53
N PHE A 166 -7.59 -2.99 7.14
CA PHE A 166 -8.78 -2.45 6.45
C PHE A 166 -9.89 -1.98 7.41
N ARG A 167 -9.73 -2.15 8.71
CA ARG A 167 -10.67 -1.73 9.75
C ARG A 167 -10.30 -0.34 10.32
#